data_285c51f79ecd270db592d963d21a7c8c
#
_entry.id   285c51f79ecd270db592d963d21a7c8c
#
_cell.length_a   1.000
_cell.length_b   1.000
_cell.length_c   1.000
_cell.angle_alpha   90.00
_cell.angle_beta   90.00
_cell.angle_gamma   90.00
#
_symmetry.space_group_name_H-M   'P 1'
#
loop_
_entity.id
_entity.type
_entity.pdbx_description
1 polymer ?
#
loop_
_entity_poly.entity_id
_entity_poly.type
_entity_poly.pdbx_seq_one_letter_code
_entity_poly.pdbx_strand_id
1 'polypeptide(L)'
;MANVPANLKYSNDHEWCRVEGDVAVIGITDYAQSQLGDIVFVDVPTVGETIEANEVFGSIEAVKTVSDAFSPASGEVIEFNEAVEADSSLVNRDPYGEGWLVKIKMSNPAEVDALLDAAAYEALIG
;
A
#
# COMPACT_ATOMS: atom_id res chain seq x y z
N MET A 1 -7.03 2.85 -18.44
CA MET A 1 -7.70 2.30 -17.26
C MET A 1 -6.67 1.75 -16.28
N ALA A 2 -6.93 1.94 -15.00
CA ALA A 2 -6.05 1.39 -13.98
C ALA A 2 -6.16 -0.14 -13.92
N ASN A 3 -5.03 -0.79 -13.65
CA ASN A 3 -4.99 -2.23 -13.44
C ASN A 3 -5.44 -2.54 -11.99
N VAL A 4 -6.37 -3.48 -11.84
CA VAL A 4 -6.89 -3.91 -10.53
C VAL A 4 -6.83 -5.43 -10.44
N PRO A 5 -5.72 -5.99 -9.93
CA PRO A 5 -5.59 -7.45 -9.80
C PRO A 5 -6.70 -8.07 -8.98
N ALA A 6 -7.23 -9.19 -9.46
CA ALA A 6 -8.38 -9.84 -8.85
C ALA A 6 -8.04 -10.58 -7.55
N ASN A 7 -6.76 -10.86 -7.31
CA ASN A 7 -6.31 -11.67 -6.17
C ASN A 7 -5.86 -10.86 -4.96
N LEU A 8 -6.11 -9.54 -4.98
CA LEU A 8 -5.73 -8.65 -3.90
C LEU A 8 -6.96 -8.09 -3.19
N LYS A 9 -6.72 -7.48 -2.03
CA LYS A 9 -7.71 -6.67 -1.32
C LYS A 9 -7.32 -5.21 -1.38
N TYR A 10 -8.28 -4.32 -1.22
CA TYR A 10 -8.07 -2.89 -1.42
C TYR A 10 -8.73 -2.07 -0.32
N SER A 11 -8.11 -0.95 0.03
CA SER A 11 -8.70 0.01 0.96
C SER A 11 -9.35 1.16 0.19
N ASN A 12 -10.19 1.93 0.91
CA ASN A 12 -10.80 3.15 0.34
C ASN A 12 -9.76 4.24 0.06
N ASP A 13 -8.58 4.11 0.63
CA ASP A 13 -7.49 5.07 0.47
C ASP A 13 -6.51 4.66 -0.62
N HIS A 14 -6.89 3.69 -1.45
CA HIS A 14 -6.13 3.25 -2.62
C HIS A 14 -4.82 2.54 -2.27
N GLU A 15 -4.81 1.79 -1.16
CA GLU A 15 -3.75 0.83 -0.88
C GLU A 15 -4.25 -0.57 -1.20
N TRP A 16 -3.33 -1.43 -1.64
CA TRP A 16 -3.62 -2.85 -1.84
C TRP A 16 -2.95 -3.68 -0.75
N CYS A 17 -3.51 -4.86 -0.52
CA CYS A 17 -3.00 -5.79 0.49
C CYS A 17 -2.97 -7.20 -0.09
N ARG A 18 -1.82 -7.85 0.06
CA ARG A 18 -1.65 -9.26 -0.30
C ARG A 18 -1.26 -10.03 0.96
N VAL A 19 -2.05 -11.04 1.30
CA VAL A 19 -1.81 -11.84 2.52
C VAL A 19 -0.87 -13.00 2.22
N GLU A 20 0.20 -13.11 3.00
CA GLU A 20 1.16 -14.21 2.95
C GLU A 20 1.31 -14.75 4.37
N GLY A 21 0.52 -15.76 4.72
CA GLY A 21 0.47 -16.27 6.08
C GLY A 21 -0.14 -15.25 7.03
N ASP A 22 0.62 -14.82 8.03
CA ASP A 22 0.21 -13.77 8.97
C ASP A 22 0.77 -12.39 8.60
N VAL A 23 1.39 -12.28 7.43
CA VAL A 23 2.00 -11.04 6.96
C VAL A 23 1.15 -10.45 5.84
N ALA A 24 0.88 -9.14 5.92
CA ALA A 24 0.24 -8.38 4.86
C ALA A 24 1.32 -7.58 4.12
N VAL A 25 1.43 -7.80 2.81
CA VAL A 25 2.27 -6.98 1.94
C VAL A 25 1.39 -5.86 1.40
N ILE A 26 1.81 -4.63 1.57
CA ILE A 26 0.98 -3.45 1.31
C ILE A 26 1.70 -2.50 0.35
N GLY A 27 0.96 -1.98 -0.60
CA GLY A 27 1.45 -0.96 -1.51
C GLY A 27 0.30 -0.07 -1.95
N ILE A 28 0.57 0.86 -2.86
CA ILE A 28 -0.48 1.70 -3.44
C ILE A 28 -0.90 1.13 -4.78
N THR A 29 -2.15 1.38 -5.16
CA THR A 29 -2.70 0.84 -6.40
C THR A 29 -2.18 1.60 -7.62
N ASP A 30 -2.37 0.99 -8.79
CA ASP A 30 -2.06 1.64 -10.06
C ASP A 30 -2.82 2.95 -10.21
N TYR A 31 -4.09 2.98 -9.78
CA TYR A 31 -4.89 4.20 -9.78
C TYR A 31 -4.23 5.29 -8.92
N ALA A 32 -3.78 4.93 -7.70
CA ALA A 32 -3.15 5.88 -6.79
C ALA A 32 -1.87 6.48 -7.38
N GLN A 33 -0.99 5.64 -7.93
CA GLN A 33 0.25 6.15 -8.51
C GLN A 33 -0.01 7.04 -9.73
N SER A 34 -1.07 6.75 -10.50
CA SER A 34 -1.42 7.59 -11.65
C SER A 34 -1.93 8.97 -11.23
N GLN A 35 -2.62 9.02 -10.09
CA GLN A 35 -3.11 10.30 -9.55
C GLN A 35 -1.97 11.13 -8.93
N LEU A 36 -0.99 10.46 -8.32
CA LEU A 36 0.16 11.14 -7.72
C LEU A 36 1.16 11.63 -8.76
N GLY A 37 1.30 10.90 -9.86
CA GLY A 37 2.32 11.18 -10.86
C GLY A 37 3.67 10.62 -10.43
N ASP A 38 4.76 11.21 -10.91
CA ASP A 38 6.11 10.69 -10.66
C ASP A 38 6.46 10.74 -9.17
N ILE A 39 6.70 9.56 -8.59
CA ILE A 39 7.04 9.44 -7.19
C ILE A 39 8.56 9.57 -7.04
N VAL A 40 8.98 10.48 -6.16
CA VAL A 40 10.39 10.82 -5.99
C VAL A 40 10.95 10.39 -4.64
N PHE A 41 10.09 10.11 -3.66
CA PHE A 41 10.54 9.68 -2.34
C PHE A 41 9.42 8.98 -1.59
N VAL A 42 9.77 7.95 -0.82
CA VAL A 42 8.85 7.26 0.09
C VAL A 42 9.53 7.20 1.45
N ASP A 43 8.82 7.65 2.49
CA ASP A 43 9.31 7.64 3.86
C ASP A 43 8.42 6.74 4.72
N VAL A 44 9.04 5.80 5.44
CA VAL A 44 8.32 4.90 6.35
C VAL A 44 9.03 4.92 7.71
N PRO A 45 8.69 5.89 8.57
CA PRO A 45 9.34 6.01 9.88
C PRO A 45 8.84 5.00 10.91
N THR A 46 7.82 4.20 10.56
CA THR A 46 7.14 3.31 11.48
C THR A 46 7.69 1.89 11.53
N VAL A 47 8.76 1.58 10.81
CA VAL A 47 9.37 0.24 10.86
C VAL A 47 9.76 -0.07 12.31
N GLY A 48 9.31 -1.22 12.80
CA GLY A 48 9.51 -1.62 14.19
C GLY A 48 8.39 -1.20 15.14
N GLU A 49 7.43 -0.41 14.66
CA GLU A 49 6.29 0.05 15.47
C GLU A 49 5.05 -0.79 15.19
N THR A 50 4.17 -0.87 16.17
CA THR A 50 2.86 -1.48 16.00
C THR A 50 1.86 -0.37 15.72
N ILE A 51 1.09 -0.51 14.63
CA ILE A 51 0.09 0.47 14.23
C ILE A 51 -1.27 -0.21 14.07
N GLU A 52 -2.33 0.60 14.09
CA GLU A 52 -3.69 0.12 13.88
C GLU A 52 -4.15 0.39 12.45
N ALA A 53 -5.18 -0.36 12.02
CA ALA A 53 -5.78 -0.12 10.71
C ALA A 53 -6.22 1.34 10.58
N ASN A 54 -5.99 1.90 9.41
CA ASN A 54 -6.27 3.29 9.05
C ASN A 54 -5.31 4.32 9.66
N GLU A 55 -4.27 3.87 10.38
CA GLU A 55 -3.21 4.77 10.80
C GLU A 55 -2.21 4.99 9.67
N VAL A 56 -1.56 6.14 9.67
CA VAL A 56 -0.51 6.47 8.71
C VAL A 56 0.73 5.63 9.00
N PHE A 57 1.20 4.83 8.02
CA PHE A 57 2.46 4.10 8.18
C PHE A 57 3.64 4.85 7.56
N GLY A 58 3.37 5.79 6.68
CA GLY A 58 4.42 6.53 6.01
C GLY A 58 3.85 7.58 5.09
N SER A 59 4.71 8.16 4.27
CA SER A 59 4.29 9.16 3.28
C SER A 59 4.93 8.90 1.94
N ILE A 60 4.28 9.37 0.88
CA ILE A 60 4.73 9.23 -0.50
C ILE A 60 4.85 10.62 -1.08
N GLU A 61 6.06 10.98 -1.50
CA GLU A 61 6.32 12.28 -2.09
C GLU A 61 6.43 12.14 -3.61
N ALA A 62 5.59 12.88 -4.31
CA ALA A 62 5.63 12.97 -5.76
C ALA A 62 6.08 14.36 -6.15
N VAL A 63 6.40 14.55 -7.44
CA VAL A 63 6.85 15.87 -7.93
C VAL A 63 5.82 16.96 -7.63
N LYS A 64 4.54 16.65 -7.79
CA LYS A 64 3.46 17.65 -7.66
C LYS A 64 2.77 17.68 -6.30
N THR A 65 2.96 16.66 -5.45
CA THR A 65 2.20 16.55 -4.19
C THR A 65 2.84 15.55 -3.23
N VAL A 66 2.41 15.61 -1.96
CA VAL A 66 2.78 14.64 -0.93
C VAL A 66 1.50 14.02 -0.38
N SER A 67 1.49 12.72 -0.18
CA SER A 67 0.34 11.99 0.32
C SER A 67 0.73 11.08 1.48
N ASP A 68 -0.11 11.02 2.51
CA ASP A 68 0.05 10.04 3.58
C ASP A 68 -0.38 8.66 3.07
N ALA A 69 0.29 7.62 3.56
CA ALA A 69 -0.08 6.24 3.26
C ALA A 69 -0.67 5.61 4.53
N PHE A 70 -1.89 5.11 4.40
CA PHE A 70 -2.65 4.53 5.52
C PHE A 70 -2.58 3.02 5.47
N SER A 71 -2.44 2.38 6.64
CA SER A 71 -2.38 0.93 6.71
C SER A 71 -3.78 0.33 6.63
N PRO A 72 -4.03 -0.64 5.74
CA PRO A 72 -5.31 -1.33 5.70
C PRO A 72 -5.45 -2.40 6.79
N ALA A 73 -4.38 -2.68 7.54
CA ALA A 73 -4.38 -3.72 8.57
C ALA A 73 -3.61 -3.27 9.80
N SER A 74 -4.01 -3.79 10.96
CA SER A 74 -3.30 -3.56 12.23
C SER A 74 -2.16 -4.55 12.38
N GLY A 75 -1.06 -4.14 12.96
CA GLY A 75 0.06 -5.00 13.27
C GLY A 75 1.38 -4.27 13.35
N GLU A 76 2.45 -5.05 13.44
CA GLU A 76 3.80 -4.52 13.49
C GLU A 76 4.35 -4.32 12.08
N VAL A 77 4.89 -3.13 11.81
CA VAL A 77 5.57 -2.85 10.54
C VAL A 77 6.96 -3.50 10.61
N ILE A 78 7.12 -4.61 9.89
CA ILE A 78 8.33 -5.42 10.00
C ILE A 78 9.36 -5.14 8.92
N GLU A 79 8.94 -4.54 7.81
CA GLU A 79 9.86 -4.30 6.69
C GLU A 79 9.37 -3.16 5.81
N PHE A 80 10.32 -2.31 5.38
CA PHE A 80 10.11 -1.34 4.31
C PHE A 80 10.90 -1.84 3.10
N ASN A 81 10.32 -1.78 1.91
CA ASN A 81 10.94 -2.31 0.70
C ASN A 81 12.21 -1.53 0.33
N GLU A 82 13.36 -2.17 0.47
CA GLU A 82 14.65 -1.54 0.18
C GLU A 82 14.78 -1.14 -1.30
N ALA A 83 14.15 -1.87 -2.20
CA ALA A 83 14.20 -1.54 -3.63
C ALA A 83 13.48 -0.22 -3.92
N VAL A 84 12.39 0.06 -3.21
CA VAL A 84 11.67 1.34 -3.32
C VAL A 84 12.46 2.46 -2.64
N GLU A 85 13.12 2.16 -1.54
CA GLU A 85 13.98 3.14 -0.88
C GLU A 85 15.11 3.59 -1.81
N ALA A 86 15.70 2.64 -2.56
CA ALA A 86 16.77 2.94 -3.50
C ALA A 86 16.26 3.60 -4.78
N ASP A 87 15.04 3.25 -5.20
CA ASP A 87 14.44 3.75 -6.46
C ASP A 87 12.93 3.84 -6.31
N SER A 88 12.46 4.98 -5.85
CA SER A 88 11.03 5.22 -5.61
C SER A 88 10.18 5.15 -6.88
N SER A 89 10.77 5.28 -8.07
CA SER A 89 10.03 5.16 -9.32
C SER A 89 9.50 3.73 -9.56
N LEU A 90 9.99 2.73 -8.81
CA LEU A 90 9.42 1.38 -8.86
C LEU A 90 7.92 1.39 -8.54
N VAL A 91 7.48 2.28 -7.66
CA VAL A 91 6.07 2.38 -7.30
C VAL A 91 5.22 2.76 -8.52
N ASN A 92 5.76 3.60 -9.41
CA ASN A 92 5.09 3.96 -10.65
C ASN A 92 5.13 2.83 -11.68
N ARG A 93 6.29 2.15 -11.80
CA ARG A 93 6.49 1.16 -12.85
C ARG A 93 5.85 -0.19 -12.55
N ASP A 94 5.82 -0.58 -11.26
CA ASP A 94 5.35 -1.92 -10.88
C ASP A 94 4.72 -1.89 -9.49
N PRO A 95 3.58 -1.17 -9.34
CA PRO A 95 2.98 -0.95 -8.03
C PRO A 95 2.52 -2.22 -7.32
N TYR A 96 2.22 -3.29 -8.06
CA TYR A 96 1.75 -4.55 -7.48
C TYR A 96 2.85 -5.60 -7.35
N GLY A 97 4.02 -5.36 -7.89
CA GLY A 97 5.16 -6.28 -7.85
C GLY A 97 6.29 -5.71 -7.02
N GLU A 98 7.37 -5.31 -7.71
CA GLU A 98 8.58 -4.80 -7.04
C GLU A 98 8.35 -3.52 -6.26
N GLY A 99 7.27 -2.79 -6.55
CA GLY A 99 6.95 -1.51 -5.91
C GLY A 99 6.12 -1.59 -4.64
N TRP A 100 6.03 -2.76 -4.00
CA TRP A 100 5.35 -2.84 -2.70
C TRP A 100 6.07 -1.95 -1.68
N LEU A 101 5.32 -1.43 -0.69
CA LEU A 101 5.87 -0.47 0.26
C LEU A 101 6.32 -1.11 1.56
N VAL A 102 5.42 -1.78 2.27
CA VAL A 102 5.71 -2.32 3.60
C VAL A 102 5.14 -3.72 3.77
N LYS A 103 5.70 -4.45 4.75
CA LYS A 103 5.11 -5.70 5.24
C LYS A 103 4.72 -5.49 6.69
N ILE A 104 3.52 -5.94 7.03
CA ILE A 104 2.97 -5.82 8.38
C ILE A 104 2.63 -7.22 8.88
N LYS A 105 3.15 -7.57 10.06
CA LYS A 105 2.74 -8.79 10.74
C LYS A 105 1.39 -8.50 11.40
N MET A 106 0.33 -9.07 10.86
CA MET A 106 -1.03 -8.75 11.27
C MET A 106 -1.34 -9.21 12.68
N SER A 107 -1.95 -8.34 13.47
CA SER A 107 -2.47 -8.68 14.80
C SER A 107 -3.93 -9.12 14.73
N ASN A 108 -4.64 -8.74 13.67
CA ASN A 108 -6.05 -9.12 13.46
C ASN A 108 -6.31 -9.38 11.97
N PRO A 109 -6.00 -10.58 11.47
CA PRO A 109 -6.18 -10.89 10.04
C PRO A 109 -7.60 -10.72 9.53
N ALA A 110 -8.61 -10.76 10.39
CA ALA A 110 -10.00 -10.56 9.99
C ALA A 110 -10.25 -9.18 9.39
N GLU A 111 -9.42 -8.19 9.71
CA GLU A 111 -9.54 -6.84 9.13
C GLU A 111 -9.38 -6.86 7.61
N VAL A 112 -8.56 -7.76 7.09
CA VAL A 112 -8.33 -7.88 5.64
C VAL A 112 -9.59 -8.38 4.94
N ASP A 113 -10.36 -9.25 5.59
CA ASP A 113 -11.61 -9.76 5.02
C ASP A 113 -12.66 -8.67 4.85
N ALA A 114 -12.55 -7.59 5.61
CA ALA A 114 -13.47 -6.46 5.53
C ALA A 114 -13.08 -5.46 4.43
N LEU A 115 -11.92 -5.63 3.81
CA LEU A 115 -11.46 -4.75 2.74
C LEU A 115 -12.21 -5.04 1.43
N LEU A 116 -12.10 -4.12 0.48
CA LEU A 116 -12.73 -4.25 -0.82
C LEU A 116 -12.05 -5.34 -1.66
N ASP A 117 -12.84 -6.11 -2.38
CA ASP A 117 -12.28 -6.97 -3.43
C ASP A 117 -12.07 -6.12 -4.71
N ALA A 118 -11.53 -6.75 -5.76
CA ALA A 118 -11.23 -6.02 -6.99
C ALA A 118 -12.46 -5.39 -7.61
N ALA A 119 -13.59 -6.11 -7.63
CA ALA A 119 -14.83 -5.60 -8.23
C ALA A 119 -15.36 -4.39 -7.47
N ALA A 120 -15.35 -4.45 -6.14
CA ALA A 120 -15.81 -3.32 -5.31
C ALA A 120 -14.89 -2.12 -5.46
N TYR A 121 -13.57 -2.36 -5.53
CA TYR A 121 -12.61 -1.28 -5.71
C TYR A 121 -12.75 -0.63 -7.09
N GLU A 122 -12.94 -1.42 -8.14
CA GLU A 122 -13.16 -0.89 -9.48
C GLU A 122 -14.40 0.02 -9.53
N ALA A 123 -15.45 -0.36 -8.81
CA ALA A 123 -16.66 0.46 -8.70
C ALA A 123 -16.35 1.78 -7.99
N LEU A 124 -15.45 1.77 -7.01
CA LEU A 124 -15.07 2.97 -6.27
C LEU A 124 -14.32 3.97 -7.15
N ILE A 125 -13.42 3.52 -7.99
CA ILE A 125 -12.54 4.39 -8.78
C ILE A 125 -13.09 4.67 -10.19
N GLY A 126 -14.05 3.93 -10.61
CA GLY A 126 -14.47 3.99 -11.96
C GLY A 126 -15.82 4.29 -12.32
#